data_f08611c6b895ee15a4bfa629b7b59978
#
_entry.id   f08611c6b895ee15a4bfa629b7b59978
#
_cell.length_a   1.000
_cell.length_b   1.000
_cell.length_c   1.000
_cell.angle_alpha   90.00
_cell.angle_beta   90.00
_cell.angle_gamma   90.00
#
_symmetry.space_group_name_H-M   'P 1'
#
loop_
_entity.id
_entity.type
_entity.pdbx_description
1 polymer ?
#
loop_
_entity_poly.entity_id
_entity_poly.type
_entity_poly.pdbx_seq_one_letter_code
_entity_poly.pdbx_strand_id
1 'polypeptide(L)'
;LDTADLSYEYAPIVLKGAKIVILNTNKKRGLGDSKYNERRSECEAALAALQTKLSIKSLGELTEEEFEANKELIGDPVKIKRAKHAVYENQRTIKAVKALKDNDLELFGKLMIASHDSLRDDYEVTGIELDTLVAEALKQQGVIGARMTGAGFGGCAVSIVKEEAVPAFIENVGKAYKEKIGYVKDDAVDTFIKEVGAAYEKKIGYAADFYVVEIGDGPSVL
;
A
#
# COMPACT_ATOMS: atom_id res chain seq x y z
N LEU A 1 -14.42 1.44 2.60
CA LEU A 1 -15.23 1.69 1.41
C LEU A 1 -15.36 0.39 0.62
N ASP A 2 -16.57 -0.06 0.38
CA ASP A 2 -16.89 -1.12 -0.57
C ASP A 2 -17.16 -0.49 -1.95
N THR A 3 -16.39 -0.92 -2.95
CA THR A 3 -16.51 -0.36 -4.31
C THR A 3 -17.67 -0.97 -5.10
N ALA A 4 -18.31 -2.00 -4.58
CA ALA A 4 -19.47 -2.64 -5.23
C ALA A 4 -20.76 -1.82 -5.07
N ASP A 5 -20.95 -1.20 -3.90
CA ASP A 5 -22.16 -0.45 -3.55
C ASP A 5 -21.90 0.96 -2.97
N LEU A 6 -20.61 1.33 -2.84
CA LEU A 6 -20.11 2.58 -2.25
C LEU A 6 -20.44 2.74 -0.77
N SER A 7 -20.81 1.68 -0.08
CA SER A 7 -20.93 1.69 1.38
C SER A 7 -19.57 1.87 2.03
N TYR A 8 -19.52 2.47 3.21
CA TYR A 8 -18.27 2.66 3.92
C TYR A 8 -18.46 2.54 5.44
N GLU A 9 -17.38 2.22 6.08
CA GLU A 9 -17.30 2.11 7.53
C GLU A 9 -16.01 2.80 8.02
N TYR A 10 -16.10 3.51 9.14
CA TYR A 10 -14.95 4.09 9.80
C TYR A 10 -14.31 3.08 10.76
N ALA A 11 -12.98 2.98 10.68
CA ALA A 11 -12.18 2.23 11.64
C ALA A 11 -11.14 3.19 12.24
N PRO A 12 -11.13 3.41 13.56
CA PRO A 12 -10.16 4.28 14.19
C PRO A 12 -8.76 3.64 14.14
N ILE A 13 -7.73 4.45 13.84
CA ILE A 13 -6.34 4.03 13.99
C ILE A 13 -5.80 4.67 15.28
N VAL A 14 -5.56 3.86 16.29
CA VAL A 14 -4.99 4.31 17.56
C VAL A 14 -3.52 3.95 17.61
N LEU A 15 -2.66 4.93 17.33
CA LEU A 15 -1.20 4.75 17.22
C LEU A 15 -0.48 5.06 18.55
N LYS A 16 -0.90 4.47 19.67
CA LYS A 16 -0.24 4.68 20.97
C LYS A 16 1.24 4.31 20.91
N GLY A 17 2.13 5.32 20.95
CA GLY A 17 3.58 5.14 20.89
C GLY A 17 4.12 4.65 19.55
N ALA A 18 3.35 4.83 18.46
CA ALA A 18 3.79 4.56 17.11
C ALA A 18 3.48 5.73 16.17
N LYS A 19 4.17 5.79 15.04
CA LYS A 19 3.98 6.79 13.98
C LYS A 19 3.82 6.10 12.64
N ILE A 20 3.10 6.76 11.71
CA ILE A 20 3.11 6.39 10.30
C ILE A 20 4.26 7.11 9.62
N VAL A 21 5.11 6.35 8.94
CA VAL A 21 6.21 6.89 8.14
C VAL A 21 5.96 6.58 6.67
N ILE A 22 5.97 7.62 5.84
CA ILE A 22 5.81 7.50 4.39
C ILE A 22 7.20 7.48 3.75
N LEU A 23 7.46 6.48 2.93
CA LEU A 23 8.72 6.23 2.25
C LEU A 23 8.50 6.42 0.74
N ASN A 24 9.11 7.45 0.16
CA ASN A 24 9.00 7.72 -1.27
C ASN A 24 10.16 7.08 -2.03
N THR A 25 9.85 6.28 -3.05
CA THR A 25 10.87 5.66 -3.93
C THR A 25 11.63 6.68 -4.77
N ASN A 26 11.11 7.88 -4.94
CA ASN A 26 11.61 8.88 -5.91
C ASN A 26 11.67 8.39 -7.36
N LYS A 27 11.11 7.22 -7.64
CA LYS A 27 10.96 6.73 -9.01
C LYS A 27 9.87 7.52 -9.73
N LYS A 28 10.22 8.13 -10.86
CA LYS A 28 9.24 8.76 -11.74
C LYS A 28 8.33 7.68 -12.31
N ARG A 29 7.01 7.86 -12.17
CA ARG A 29 6.02 6.96 -12.76
C ARG A 29 6.14 7.04 -14.29
N GLY A 30 6.44 5.89 -14.94
CA GLY A 30 6.32 5.69 -16.37
C GLY A 30 5.13 4.77 -16.64
N LEU A 31 4.79 4.46 -17.85
CA LEU A 31 3.89 3.39 -18.39
C LEU A 31 2.87 2.70 -17.43
N GLY A 32 2.56 3.31 -16.26
CA GLY A 32 1.68 2.72 -15.25
C GLY A 32 0.27 2.42 -15.75
N ASP A 33 -0.25 3.27 -16.66
CA ASP A 33 -1.61 3.11 -17.17
C ASP A 33 -1.80 1.82 -17.99
N SER A 34 -0.80 1.43 -18.77
CA SER A 34 -0.87 0.19 -19.56
C SER A 34 -0.85 -1.05 -18.70
N LYS A 35 -0.02 -1.05 -17.64
CA LYS A 35 0.08 -2.16 -16.68
C LYS A 35 -1.16 -2.27 -15.80
N TYR A 36 -1.74 -1.16 -15.39
CA TYR A 36 -3.01 -1.15 -14.67
C TYR A 36 -4.12 -1.82 -15.48
N ASN A 37 -4.28 -1.44 -16.75
CA ASN A 37 -5.30 -2.02 -17.62
C ASN A 37 -5.05 -3.52 -17.88
N GLU A 38 -3.78 -3.95 -17.98
CA GLU A 38 -3.41 -5.36 -18.08
C GLU A 38 -3.90 -6.14 -16.85
N ARG A 39 -3.61 -5.66 -15.62
CA ARG A 39 -4.07 -6.31 -14.38
C ARG A 39 -5.59 -6.39 -14.30
N ARG A 40 -6.27 -5.33 -14.72
CA ARG A 40 -7.73 -5.29 -14.76
C ARG A 40 -8.30 -6.34 -15.71
N SER A 41 -7.81 -6.42 -16.95
CA SER A 41 -8.29 -7.42 -17.93
C SER A 41 -7.95 -8.85 -17.50
N GLU A 42 -6.83 -9.09 -16.82
CA GLU A 42 -6.50 -10.41 -16.25
C GLU A 42 -7.52 -10.81 -15.17
N CYS A 43 -7.93 -9.89 -14.27
CA CYS A 43 -8.96 -10.13 -13.28
C CYS A 43 -10.34 -10.33 -13.90
N GLU A 44 -10.72 -9.54 -14.89
CA GLU A 44 -12.00 -9.68 -15.62
C GLU A 44 -12.10 -11.05 -16.33
N ALA A 45 -11.02 -11.49 -16.95
CA ALA A 45 -10.97 -12.81 -17.59
C ALA A 45 -11.07 -13.95 -16.56
N ALA A 46 -10.41 -13.81 -15.40
CA ALA A 46 -10.52 -14.79 -14.31
C ALA A 46 -11.96 -14.85 -13.75
N LEU A 47 -12.60 -13.70 -13.55
CA LEU A 47 -13.99 -13.63 -13.12
C LEU A 47 -14.93 -14.33 -14.11
N ALA A 48 -14.79 -14.05 -15.40
CA ALA A 48 -15.60 -14.69 -16.46
C ALA A 48 -15.47 -16.21 -16.44
N ALA A 49 -14.25 -16.73 -16.22
CA ALA A 49 -14.02 -18.17 -16.10
C ALA A 49 -14.74 -18.77 -14.87
N LEU A 50 -14.67 -18.11 -13.71
CA LEU A 50 -15.35 -18.54 -12.48
C LEU A 50 -16.88 -18.49 -12.61
N GLN A 51 -17.41 -17.50 -13.33
CA GLN A 51 -18.85 -17.33 -13.60
C GLN A 51 -19.45 -18.46 -14.45
N THR A 52 -18.63 -19.28 -15.09
CA THR A 52 -19.13 -20.49 -15.79
C THR A 52 -19.77 -21.50 -14.84
N LYS A 53 -19.42 -21.44 -13.57
CA LYS A 53 -19.92 -22.37 -12.52
C LYS A 53 -20.50 -21.65 -11.31
N LEU A 54 -20.03 -20.45 -10.99
CA LEU A 54 -20.41 -19.70 -9.81
C LEU A 54 -21.31 -18.52 -10.17
N SER A 55 -22.35 -18.30 -9.36
CA SER A 55 -23.24 -17.14 -9.53
C SER A 55 -22.71 -15.94 -8.74
N ILE A 56 -21.60 -15.35 -9.20
CA ILE A 56 -20.96 -14.18 -8.61
C ILE A 56 -20.89 -13.03 -9.61
N LYS A 57 -20.90 -11.78 -9.11
CA LYS A 57 -20.79 -10.57 -9.93
C LYS A 57 -19.37 -9.99 -9.89
N SER A 58 -18.62 -10.26 -8.81
CA SER A 58 -17.25 -9.79 -8.62
C SER A 58 -16.42 -10.83 -7.88
N LEU A 59 -15.09 -10.72 -8.01
CA LEU A 59 -14.14 -11.55 -7.24
C LEU A 59 -14.24 -11.30 -5.73
N GLY A 60 -14.65 -10.08 -5.31
CA GLY A 60 -14.81 -9.71 -3.91
C GLY A 60 -15.95 -10.45 -3.18
N GLU A 61 -16.86 -11.10 -3.92
CA GLU A 61 -17.93 -11.92 -3.31
C GLU A 61 -17.46 -13.28 -2.82
N LEU A 62 -16.25 -13.71 -3.24
CA LEU A 62 -15.71 -15.01 -2.84
C LEU A 62 -14.99 -14.96 -1.50
N THR A 63 -15.17 -16.00 -0.73
CA THR A 63 -14.26 -16.33 0.38
C THR A 63 -12.97 -16.95 -0.15
N GLU A 64 -11.93 -16.99 0.69
CA GLU A 64 -10.66 -17.65 0.35
C GLU A 64 -10.90 -19.13 0.02
N GLU A 65 -11.74 -19.83 0.80
CA GLU A 65 -12.09 -21.25 0.62
C GLU A 65 -12.84 -21.50 -0.68
N GLU A 66 -13.81 -20.67 -1.02
CA GLU A 66 -14.57 -20.79 -2.27
C GLU A 66 -13.66 -20.55 -3.48
N PHE A 67 -12.74 -19.59 -3.39
CA PHE A 67 -11.75 -19.35 -4.44
C PHE A 67 -10.83 -20.57 -4.61
N GLU A 68 -10.23 -21.07 -3.54
CA GLU A 68 -9.33 -22.24 -3.60
C GLU A 68 -10.01 -23.48 -4.18
N ALA A 69 -11.30 -23.70 -3.87
CA ALA A 69 -12.08 -24.82 -4.40
C ALA A 69 -12.41 -24.71 -5.90
N ASN A 70 -12.34 -23.51 -6.49
CA ASN A 70 -12.79 -23.25 -7.85
C ASN A 70 -11.71 -22.62 -8.77
N LYS A 71 -10.55 -22.27 -8.26
CA LYS A 71 -9.49 -21.55 -9.03
C LYS A 71 -9.04 -22.26 -10.29
N GLU A 72 -9.10 -23.59 -10.34
CA GLU A 72 -8.72 -24.39 -11.51
C GLU A 72 -9.61 -24.12 -12.73
N LEU A 73 -10.83 -23.58 -12.54
CA LEU A 73 -11.70 -23.16 -13.63
C LEU A 73 -11.08 -22.02 -14.46
N ILE A 74 -10.16 -21.25 -13.89
CA ILE A 74 -9.49 -20.13 -14.56
C ILE A 74 -8.51 -20.64 -15.63
N GLY A 75 -7.87 -21.79 -15.40
CA GLY A 75 -7.01 -22.47 -16.37
C GLY A 75 -5.68 -21.77 -16.72
N ASP A 76 -5.44 -20.56 -16.22
CA ASP A 76 -4.27 -19.75 -16.49
C ASP A 76 -3.59 -19.37 -15.17
N PRO A 77 -2.34 -19.81 -14.93
CA PRO A 77 -1.64 -19.57 -13.67
C PRO A 77 -1.46 -18.09 -13.33
N VAL A 78 -1.29 -17.23 -14.33
CA VAL A 78 -1.14 -15.78 -14.11
C VAL A 78 -2.47 -15.20 -13.64
N LYS A 79 -3.55 -15.50 -14.33
CA LYS A 79 -4.89 -15.02 -13.96
C LYS A 79 -5.37 -15.59 -12.63
N ILE A 80 -4.97 -16.83 -12.27
CA ILE A 80 -5.21 -17.40 -10.93
C ILE A 80 -4.55 -16.52 -9.87
N LYS A 81 -3.29 -16.11 -10.04
CA LYS A 81 -2.59 -15.20 -9.12
C LYS A 81 -3.31 -13.84 -9.00
N ARG A 82 -3.74 -13.24 -10.12
CA ARG A 82 -4.45 -11.94 -10.10
C ARG A 82 -5.78 -12.05 -9.35
N ALA A 83 -6.56 -13.09 -9.62
CA ALA A 83 -7.83 -13.33 -8.94
C ALA A 83 -7.61 -13.64 -7.45
N LYS A 84 -6.60 -14.43 -7.11
CA LYS A 84 -6.19 -14.70 -5.73
C LYS A 84 -5.91 -13.39 -4.99
N HIS A 85 -5.08 -12.51 -5.57
CA HIS A 85 -4.83 -11.20 -4.96
C HIS A 85 -6.14 -10.47 -4.65
N ALA A 86 -7.05 -10.36 -5.63
CA ALA A 86 -8.30 -9.61 -5.47
C ALA A 86 -9.18 -10.20 -4.35
N VAL A 87 -9.36 -11.52 -4.31
CA VAL A 87 -10.16 -12.21 -3.29
C VAL A 87 -9.53 -12.04 -1.90
N TYR A 88 -8.26 -12.36 -1.78
CA TYR A 88 -7.56 -12.34 -0.49
C TYR A 88 -7.38 -10.91 0.04
N GLU A 89 -7.17 -9.91 -0.83
CA GLU A 89 -7.04 -8.52 -0.41
C GLU A 89 -8.38 -7.97 0.13
N ASN A 90 -9.50 -8.36 -0.47
CA ASN A 90 -10.81 -8.03 0.06
C ASN A 90 -11.02 -8.61 1.46
N GLN A 91 -10.74 -9.90 1.64
CA GLN A 91 -10.82 -10.57 2.95
C GLN A 91 -9.84 -9.96 3.96
N ARG A 92 -8.64 -9.58 3.50
CA ARG A 92 -7.63 -8.92 4.33
C ARG A 92 -8.08 -7.55 4.81
N THR A 93 -8.77 -6.79 3.96
CA THR A 93 -9.35 -5.50 4.32
C THR A 93 -10.40 -5.65 5.43
N ILE A 94 -11.29 -6.64 5.34
CA ILE A 94 -12.28 -6.93 6.37
C ILE A 94 -11.61 -7.28 7.70
N LYS A 95 -10.58 -8.16 7.66
CA LYS A 95 -9.78 -8.53 8.84
C LYS A 95 -9.05 -7.30 9.43
N ALA A 96 -8.57 -6.39 8.58
CA ALA A 96 -7.87 -5.18 9.01
C ALA A 96 -8.81 -4.19 9.73
N VAL A 97 -10.03 -4.00 9.23
CA VAL A 97 -11.06 -3.19 9.90
C VAL A 97 -11.33 -3.74 11.31
N LYS A 98 -11.49 -5.06 11.43
CA LYS A 98 -11.70 -5.70 12.73
C LYS A 98 -10.50 -5.49 13.65
N ALA A 99 -9.28 -5.72 13.18
CA ALA A 99 -8.06 -5.53 13.97
C ALA A 99 -7.95 -4.09 14.51
N LEU A 100 -8.25 -3.09 13.68
CA LEU A 100 -8.24 -1.68 14.10
C LEU A 100 -9.31 -1.37 15.16
N LYS A 101 -10.54 -1.91 15.02
CA LYS A 101 -11.59 -1.77 16.02
C LYS A 101 -11.25 -2.42 17.36
N ASP A 102 -10.54 -3.55 17.31
CA ASP A 102 -10.07 -4.28 18.49
C ASP A 102 -8.78 -3.65 19.07
N ASN A 103 -8.24 -2.57 18.47
CA ASN A 103 -6.94 -1.96 18.80
C ASN A 103 -5.76 -2.94 18.70
N ASP A 104 -5.85 -3.95 17.82
CA ASP A 104 -4.79 -4.91 17.55
C ASP A 104 -3.88 -4.40 16.42
N LEU A 105 -2.97 -3.49 16.79
CA LEU A 105 -2.03 -2.88 15.84
C LEU A 105 -1.01 -3.90 15.32
N GLU A 106 -0.70 -4.93 16.09
CA GLU A 106 0.21 -6.01 15.68
C GLU A 106 -0.40 -6.87 14.56
N LEU A 107 -1.68 -7.25 14.71
CA LEU A 107 -2.41 -7.96 13.66
C LEU A 107 -2.55 -7.08 12.41
N PHE A 108 -2.88 -5.79 12.59
CA PHE A 108 -2.96 -4.85 11.48
C PHE A 108 -1.64 -4.75 10.71
N GLY A 109 -0.50 -4.67 11.42
CA GLY A 109 0.82 -4.67 10.81
C GLY A 109 1.13 -5.94 10.02
N LYS A 110 0.76 -7.12 10.54
CA LYS A 110 0.88 -8.40 9.81
C LYS A 110 0.03 -8.42 8.54
N LEU A 111 -1.18 -7.87 8.59
CA LEU A 111 -2.05 -7.75 7.42
C LEU A 111 -1.47 -6.77 6.37
N MET A 112 -0.82 -5.69 6.79
CA MET A 112 -0.09 -4.81 5.89
C MET A 112 1.03 -5.55 5.15
N ILE A 113 1.84 -6.33 5.86
CA ILE A 113 2.93 -7.11 5.27
C ILE A 113 2.37 -8.14 4.27
N ALA A 114 1.35 -8.89 4.66
CA ALA A 114 0.70 -9.87 3.78
C ALA A 114 0.08 -9.24 2.53
N SER A 115 -0.43 -8.00 2.64
CA SER A 115 -0.90 -7.22 1.50
C SER A 115 0.25 -6.87 0.55
N HIS A 116 1.40 -6.43 1.07
CA HIS A 116 2.57 -6.12 0.25
C HIS A 116 3.09 -7.36 -0.49
N ASP A 117 3.19 -8.49 0.21
CA ASP A 117 3.63 -9.76 -0.39
C ASP A 117 2.70 -10.18 -1.53
N SER A 118 1.39 -10.08 -1.36
CA SER A 118 0.43 -10.39 -2.41
C SER A 118 0.49 -9.39 -3.58
N LEU A 119 0.72 -8.10 -3.32
CA LEU A 119 0.94 -7.09 -4.36
C LEU A 119 2.21 -7.35 -5.17
N ARG A 120 3.26 -7.90 -4.52
CA ARG A 120 4.52 -8.27 -5.17
C ARG A 120 4.38 -9.58 -5.96
N ASP A 121 3.86 -10.64 -5.33
CA ASP A 121 3.99 -12.02 -5.84
C ASP A 121 2.78 -12.49 -6.65
N ASP A 122 1.58 -12.02 -6.27
CA ASP A 122 0.33 -12.39 -6.93
C ASP A 122 -0.14 -11.32 -7.95
N TYR A 123 -0.03 -10.03 -7.61
CA TYR A 123 -0.50 -8.95 -8.49
C TYR A 123 0.61 -8.32 -9.33
N GLU A 124 1.87 -8.42 -8.89
CA GLU A 124 3.08 -7.96 -9.59
C GLU A 124 3.03 -6.47 -9.98
N VAL A 125 2.72 -5.61 -9.01
CA VAL A 125 2.61 -4.15 -9.20
C VAL A 125 3.63 -3.35 -8.39
N THR A 126 4.51 -3.98 -7.60
CA THR A 126 5.42 -3.28 -6.71
C THR A 126 6.67 -2.75 -7.44
N GLY A 127 7.51 -3.65 -7.93
CA GLY A 127 8.81 -3.35 -8.51
C GLY A 127 9.92 -3.22 -7.46
N ILE A 128 11.16 -3.29 -7.94
CA ILE A 128 12.34 -3.42 -7.08
C ILE A 128 12.50 -2.28 -6.07
N GLU A 129 12.07 -1.07 -6.42
CA GLU A 129 12.20 0.10 -5.55
C GLU A 129 11.27 0.00 -4.34
N LEU A 130 9.99 -0.34 -4.55
CA LEU A 130 9.03 -0.52 -3.45
C LEU A 130 9.38 -1.75 -2.61
N ASP A 131 9.76 -2.85 -3.26
CA ASP A 131 10.17 -4.08 -2.59
C ASP A 131 11.39 -3.85 -1.71
N THR A 132 12.37 -3.07 -2.20
CA THR A 132 13.55 -2.72 -1.41
C THR A 132 13.19 -1.86 -0.20
N LEU A 133 12.37 -0.81 -0.37
CA LEU A 133 11.93 0.03 0.74
C LEU A 133 11.23 -0.79 1.83
N VAL A 134 10.27 -1.63 1.45
CA VAL A 134 9.53 -2.44 2.42
C VAL A 134 10.41 -3.50 3.06
N ALA A 135 11.27 -4.18 2.29
CA ALA A 135 12.19 -5.17 2.82
C ALA A 135 13.19 -4.55 3.82
N GLU A 136 13.73 -3.36 3.53
CA GLU A 136 14.64 -2.68 4.46
C GLU A 136 13.90 -2.12 5.68
N ALA A 137 12.67 -1.64 5.51
CA ALA A 137 11.81 -1.21 6.61
C ALA A 137 11.56 -2.36 7.60
N LEU A 138 11.18 -3.54 7.10
CA LEU A 138 10.84 -4.70 7.94
C LEU A 138 12.04 -5.28 8.71
N LYS A 139 13.27 -4.95 8.35
CA LYS A 139 14.48 -5.33 9.11
C LYS A 139 14.70 -4.46 10.34
N GLN A 140 14.08 -3.29 10.40
CA GLN A 140 14.33 -2.34 11.47
C GLN A 140 13.55 -2.72 12.73
N GLN A 141 14.23 -2.58 13.87
CA GLN A 141 13.58 -2.76 15.17
C GLN A 141 12.48 -1.71 15.36
N GLY A 142 11.35 -2.11 15.92
CA GLY A 142 10.22 -1.22 16.19
C GLY A 142 9.26 -1.03 15.02
N VAL A 143 9.49 -1.66 13.86
CA VAL A 143 8.53 -1.69 12.76
C VAL A 143 7.43 -2.69 13.06
N ILE A 144 6.18 -2.23 13.01
CA ILE A 144 4.98 -3.04 13.23
C ILE A 144 4.47 -3.62 11.91
N GLY A 145 4.54 -2.84 10.84
CA GLY A 145 4.15 -3.27 9.51
C GLY A 145 4.57 -2.28 8.44
N ALA A 146 4.70 -2.76 7.20
CA ALA A 146 5.05 -1.94 6.04
C ALA A 146 4.42 -2.52 4.77
N ARG A 147 4.00 -1.63 3.86
CA ARG A 147 3.48 -2.02 2.53
C ARG A 147 3.62 -0.86 1.55
N MET A 148 3.58 -1.18 0.27
CA MET A 148 3.37 -0.14 -0.74
C MET A 148 1.97 0.50 -0.62
N THR A 149 1.82 1.71 -1.16
CA THR A 149 0.52 2.38 -1.28
C THR A 149 0.34 2.98 -2.68
N GLY A 150 -0.92 3.10 -3.11
CA GLY A 150 -1.29 3.58 -4.45
C GLY A 150 -1.27 2.47 -5.51
N ALA A 151 -1.14 2.86 -6.77
CA ALA A 151 -1.23 1.94 -7.92
C ALA A 151 0.02 1.06 -8.15
N GLY A 152 1.11 1.33 -7.45
CA GLY A 152 2.38 0.63 -7.65
C GLY A 152 3.26 1.23 -8.75
N PHE A 153 4.20 0.43 -9.25
CA PHE A 153 5.19 0.79 -10.28
C PHE A 153 6.09 1.97 -9.91
N GLY A 154 6.28 2.23 -8.63
CA GLY A 154 6.92 3.38 -8.00
C GLY A 154 5.99 4.06 -7.00
N GLY A 155 6.29 5.30 -6.63
CA GLY A 155 5.54 6.04 -5.62
C GLY A 155 5.98 5.71 -4.21
N CYS A 156 5.06 5.44 -3.28
CA CYS A 156 5.36 5.38 -1.86
C CYS A 156 5.08 4.01 -1.24
N ALA A 157 5.82 3.71 -0.18
CA ALA A 157 5.45 2.73 0.83
C ALA A 157 5.04 3.46 2.12
N VAL A 158 4.27 2.79 2.96
CA VAL A 158 3.86 3.25 4.28
C VAL A 158 4.27 2.23 5.32
N SER A 159 4.84 2.72 6.43
CA SER A 159 5.26 1.88 7.56
C SER A 159 4.66 2.40 8.85
N ILE A 160 4.31 1.49 9.76
CA ILE A 160 3.97 1.81 11.15
C ILE A 160 5.18 1.47 11.99
N VAL A 161 5.72 2.46 12.69
CA VAL A 161 6.99 2.36 13.43
C VAL A 161 6.79 2.89 14.84
N LYS A 162 7.32 2.18 15.85
CA LYS A 162 7.35 2.69 17.23
C LYS A 162 8.06 4.03 17.27
N GLU A 163 7.50 4.99 18.03
CA GLU A 163 7.93 6.38 18.01
C GLU A 163 9.42 6.55 18.35
N GLU A 164 9.91 5.80 19.34
CA GLU A 164 11.32 5.81 19.72
C GLU A 164 12.28 5.28 18.65
N ALA A 165 11.76 4.47 17.73
CA ALA A 165 12.56 3.87 16.64
C ALA A 165 12.61 4.73 15.37
N VAL A 166 11.74 5.73 15.23
CA VAL A 166 11.58 6.52 13.99
C VAL A 166 12.90 7.16 13.51
N PRO A 167 13.73 7.80 14.34
CA PRO A 167 14.97 8.41 13.87
C PRO A 167 15.94 7.39 13.25
N ALA A 168 16.19 6.27 13.95
CA ALA A 168 17.05 5.21 13.43
C ALA A 168 16.46 4.51 12.21
N PHE A 169 15.13 4.36 12.17
CA PHE A 169 14.42 3.82 11.02
C PHE A 169 14.65 4.65 9.76
N ILE A 170 14.46 5.96 9.83
CA ILE A 170 14.65 6.87 8.67
C ILE A 170 16.08 6.81 8.17
N GLU A 171 17.06 6.90 9.06
CA GLU A 171 18.47 6.85 8.71
C GLU A 171 18.86 5.53 8.04
N ASN A 172 18.54 4.40 8.70
CA ASN A 172 18.96 3.08 8.24
C ASN A 172 18.27 2.66 6.94
N VAL A 173 16.96 2.87 6.81
CA VAL A 173 16.22 2.54 5.60
C VAL A 173 16.66 3.44 4.44
N GLY A 174 16.83 4.74 4.69
CA GLY A 174 17.32 5.69 3.70
C GLY A 174 18.71 5.31 3.17
N LYS A 175 19.64 4.99 4.07
CA LYS A 175 20.99 4.55 3.70
C LYS A 175 20.97 3.25 2.90
N ALA A 176 20.26 2.23 3.39
CA ALA A 176 20.18 0.93 2.71
C ALA A 176 19.50 1.04 1.33
N TYR A 177 18.47 1.87 1.20
CA TYR A 177 17.83 2.13 -0.07
C TYR A 177 18.77 2.83 -1.07
N LYS A 178 19.47 3.87 -0.62
CA LYS A 178 20.49 4.58 -1.43
C LYS A 178 21.57 3.62 -1.95
N GLU A 179 22.08 2.75 -1.09
CA GLU A 179 23.12 1.78 -1.46
C GLU A 179 22.61 0.78 -2.51
N LYS A 180 21.36 0.36 -2.43
CA LYS A 180 20.82 -0.70 -3.31
C LYS A 180 20.21 -0.19 -4.61
N ILE A 181 19.55 0.95 -4.57
CA ILE A 181 18.81 1.51 -5.71
C ILE A 181 19.53 2.69 -6.34
N GLY A 182 20.35 3.40 -5.59
CA GLY A 182 21.09 4.57 -6.08
C GLY A 182 20.25 5.86 -6.14
N TYR A 183 19.00 5.83 -5.67
CA TYR A 183 18.10 6.98 -5.66
C TYR A 183 17.83 7.46 -4.23
N VAL A 184 18.73 8.24 -3.65
CA VAL A 184 18.35 9.15 -2.55
C VAL A 184 19.03 10.48 -2.83
N LYS A 185 18.24 11.55 -2.98
CA LYS A 185 18.78 12.87 -2.71
C LYS A 185 19.03 12.94 -1.20
N ASP A 186 20.26 13.14 -0.79
CA ASP A 186 20.57 13.61 0.55
C ASP A 186 19.76 14.90 0.72
N ASP A 187 19.12 15.11 1.84
CA ASP A 187 18.28 16.27 2.21
C ASP A 187 16.82 16.29 1.70
N ALA A 188 16.18 15.12 1.56
CA ALA A 188 14.91 15.04 0.84
C ALA A 188 13.75 15.86 1.46
N VAL A 189 13.63 16.00 2.78
CA VAL A 189 12.54 16.77 3.39
C VAL A 189 12.88 18.26 3.43
N ASP A 190 14.02 18.62 3.95
CA ASP A 190 14.44 20.03 4.07
C ASP A 190 14.71 20.63 2.68
N THR A 191 15.35 19.86 1.78
CA THR A 191 15.57 20.29 0.39
C THR A 191 14.26 20.33 -0.39
N PHE A 192 13.35 19.37 -0.20
CA PHE A 192 12.02 19.41 -0.81
C PHE A 192 11.22 20.62 -0.35
N ILE A 193 11.16 20.88 0.96
CA ILE A 193 10.50 22.06 1.52
C ILE A 193 11.12 23.33 0.96
N LYS A 194 12.45 23.40 0.91
CA LYS A 194 13.19 24.58 0.42
C LYS A 194 13.04 24.79 -1.10
N GLU A 195 13.25 23.75 -1.91
CA GLU A 195 13.21 23.88 -3.38
C GLU A 195 11.79 23.96 -3.92
N VAL A 196 10.86 23.15 -3.41
CA VAL A 196 9.45 23.20 -3.79
C VAL A 196 8.79 24.46 -3.27
N GLY A 197 9.10 24.86 -2.02
CA GLY A 197 8.65 26.13 -1.45
C GLY A 197 9.12 27.32 -2.27
N ALA A 198 10.41 27.41 -2.59
CA ALA A 198 10.95 28.50 -3.42
C ALA A 198 10.41 28.49 -4.85
N ALA A 199 10.25 27.32 -5.47
CA ALA A 199 9.66 27.21 -6.82
C ALA A 199 8.18 27.58 -6.83
N TYR A 200 7.43 27.18 -5.80
CA TYR A 200 6.03 27.52 -5.61
C TYR A 200 5.86 29.03 -5.38
N GLU A 201 6.61 29.63 -4.45
CA GLU A 201 6.57 31.06 -4.16
C GLU A 201 6.92 31.89 -5.38
N LYS A 202 7.94 31.49 -6.14
CA LYS A 202 8.32 32.16 -7.39
C LYS A 202 7.23 32.10 -8.47
N LYS A 203 6.45 31.01 -8.51
CA LYS A 203 5.43 30.78 -9.55
C LYS A 203 4.06 31.33 -9.16
N ILE A 204 3.73 31.31 -7.88
CA ILE A 204 2.39 31.61 -7.35
C ILE A 204 2.37 32.96 -6.63
N GLY A 205 3.52 33.46 -6.14
CA GLY A 205 3.66 34.78 -5.52
C GLY A 205 3.46 34.85 -4.02
N TYR A 206 3.28 33.68 -3.35
CA TYR A 206 3.27 33.56 -1.88
C TYR A 206 3.84 32.22 -1.45
N ALA A 207 4.35 32.15 -0.21
CA ALA A 207 4.97 30.94 0.34
C ALA A 207 3.94 29.80 0.52
N ALA A 208 4.38 28.57 0.28
CA ALA A 208 3.60 27.39 0.60
C ALA A 208 3.85 26.96 2.06
N ASP A 209 2.80 26.60 2.78
CA ASP A 209 2.91 25.97 4.08
C ASP A 209 3.05 24.46 3.91
N PHE A 210 4.05 23.88 4.58
CA PHE A 210 4.28 22.45 4.59
C PHE A 210 3.88 21.88 5.96
N TYR A 211 2.92 20.95 5.94
CA TYR A 211 2.44 20.32 7.17
C TYR A 211 2.96 18.89 7.24
N VAL A 212 3.74 18.58 8.27
CA VAL A 212 3.98 17.20 8.68
C VAL A 212 2.74 16.78 9.47
N VAL A 213 1.84 16.03 8.85
CA VAL A 213 0.54 15.70 9.46
C VAL A 213 0.66 14.54 10.43
N GLU A 214 0.15 14.75 11.63
CA GLU A 214 -0.30 13.68 12.51
C GLU A 214 -1.73 13.29 12.11
N ILE A 215 -2.09 12.01 12.30
CA ILE A 215 -3.46 11.56 12.05
C ILE A 215 -4.36 12.20 13.11
N GLY A 216 -5.23 13.08 12.69
CA GLY A 216 -6.32 13.62 13.50
C GLY A 216 -7.56 12.72 13.47
N ASP A 217 -8.58 13.10 14.23
CA ASP A 217 -9.84 12.35 14.39
C ASP A 217 -10.75 12.26 13.14
N GLY A 218 -10.20 12.43 11.95
CA GLY A 218 -10.94 12.44 10.69
C GLY A 218 -11.66 13.78 10.42
N PRO A 219 -12.33 13.92 9.27
CA PRO A 219 -13.03 15.15 8.95
C PRO A 219 -14.20 15.35 9.92
N SER A 220 -14.08 16.34 10.80
CA SER A 220 -15.22 16.84 11.56
C SER A 220 -16.05 17.75 10.65
N VAL A 221 -17.35 17.49 10.56
CA VAL A 221 -18.27 18.45 9.96
C VAL A 221 -18.30 19.68 10.86
N LEU A 222 -17.83 20.81 10.34
CA LEU A 222 -18.00 22.12 10.96
C LEU A 222 -19.44 22.58 10.76
#